data_cc3f39900c6b442f5a260c28ece44986
#
_entry.id   cc3f39900c6b442f5a260c28ece44986
#
_cell.length_a   1.000
_cell.length_b   1.000
_cell.length_c   1.000
_cell.angle_alpha   90.00
_cell.angle_beta   90.00
_cell.angle_gamma   90.00
#
_symmetry.space_group_name_H-M   'P 1'
#
loop_
_entity.id
_entity.type
_entity.pdbx_description
1 polymer ?
#
loop_
_entity_poly.entity_id
_entity_poly.type
_entity_poly.pdbx_seq_one_letter_code
_entity_poly.pdbx_strand_id
1 'polypeptide(L)'
;MTVSFLQAQPQQQRFSLADLVELADRANATLDGLREKMLEPHPRKRAPVYTGAQVAALCGIDPKQITYLAKRGDLPSGSHGGNGKRREFSLVDTRIWVHRLAKIPPRPANARAATIAVVNFKGGSSKTTTAFNLAQGLTLRGRRVLIVDLDPQGSATTLTGMLPAAEVMEEHTVAPITYPPLSEAPKDVRYAVQPTYWDGLDIIPAAPHLFNAEIFLPIHSRDPDIAWWNILNQAIDPLRDDYDVIIFDTAPALSYLAVNAVIASDGLLMPLPPDNLDYASSVAFWNLLSETLGALKNSRGFEKDFAFMRVLLSRVETKLIASSVVKAWIIRTYGQYVLTVEIPKSQAASVGAVQFGTVYDIAKYDGAAATYQKIRDAYDIFVEMIDQSVVATVWKGN
;
A
#
# COMPACT_ATOMS: atom_id res chain seq x y z
N MET A 1 -21.47 11.15 33.54
CA MET A 1 -21.74 9.75 33.84
C MET A 1 -20.49 9.12 34.40
N THR A 2 -20.50 8.79 35.68
CA THR A 2 -19.37 8.23 36.42
C THR A 2 -19.26 6.74 36.07
N VAL A 3 -18.23 6.33 35.38
CA VAL A 3 -17.98 4.91 35.12
C VAL A 3 -17.42 4.33 36.43
N SER A 4 -18.24 3.55 37.12
CA SER A 4 -17.83 2.78 38.28
C SER A 4 -16.97 1.61 37.81
N PHE A 5 -15.66 1.65 38.08
CA PHE A 5 -14.77 0.50 37.93
C PHE A 5 -15.14 -0.50 39.07
N LEU A 6 -15.89 -1.52 38.74
CA LEU A 6 -16.06 -2.68 39.59
C LEU A 6 -14.73 -3.33 39.82
N GLN A 7 -14.21 -3.27 41.05
CA GLN A 7 -13.08 -4.08 41.49
C GLN A 7 -13.52 -5.55 41.49
N ALA A 8 -13.27 -6.27 40.41
CA ALA A 8 -13.33 -7.72 40.40
C ALA A 8 -12.10 -8.26 41.12
N GLN A 9 -12.29 -8.95 42.26
CA GLN A 9 -11.20 -9.75 42.84
C GLN A 9 -10.80 -10.82 41.81
N PRO A 10 -9.52 -11.06 41.58
CA PRO A 10 -9.07 -12.08 40.66
C PRO A 10 -9.30 -13.46 41.30
N GLN A 11 -10.43 -14.09 41.04
CA GLN A 11 -10.46 -15.54 41.08
C GLN A 11 -9.52 -16.03 39.98
N GLN A 12 -8.53 -16.86 40.34
CA GLN A 12 -7.65 -17.56 39.40
C GLN A 12 -8.45 -18.60 38.63
N GLN A 13 -9.32 -18.15 37.76
CA GLN A 13 -10.01 -19.01 36.81
C GLN A 13 -9.03 -19.29 35.68
N ARG A 14 -8.68 -20.56 35.48
CA ARG A 14 -7.83 -20.96 34.36
C ARG A 14 -8.59 -20.65 33.07
N PHE A 15 -7.96 -19.89 32.19
CA PHE A 15 -8.50 -19.57 30.89
C PHE A 15 -8.33 -20.78 29.97
N SER A 16 -9.44 -21.35 29.52
CA SER A 16 -9.45 -22.58 28.69
C SER A 16 -9.45 -22.26 27.21
N LEU A 17 -9.25 -23.28 26.37
CA LEU A 17 -9.41 -23.16 24.92
C LEU A 17 -10.85 -22.72 24.54
N ALA A 18 -11.87 -23.21 25.28
CA ALA A 18 -13.24 -22.82 25.04
C ALA A 18 -13.47 -21.33 25.31
N ASP A 19 -12.87 -20.80 26.40
CA ASP A 19 -12.93 -19.36 26.70
C ASP A 19 -12.22 -18.52 25.62
N LEU A 20 -11.13 -19.03 25.04
CA LEU A 20 -10.42 -18.37 23.93
C LEU A 20 -11.30 -18.32 22.67
N VAL A 21 -11.96 -19.41 22.31
CA VAL A 21 -12.87 -19.47 21.15
C VAL A 21 -14.02 -18.48 21.34
N GLU A 22 -14.69 -18.49 22.52
CA GLU A 22 -15.77 -17.56 22.81
C GLU A 22 -15.33 -16.10 22.78
N LEU A 23 -14.10 -15.81 23.26
CA LEU A 23 -13.53 -14.46 23.17
C LEU A 23 -13.30 -14.04 21.72
N ALA A 24 -12.77 -14.93 20.88
CA ALA A 24 -12.53 -14.67 19.47
C ALA A 24 -13.86 -14.41 18.73
N ASP A 25 -14.89 -15.21 18.98
CA ASP A 25 -16.22 -15.03 18.37
C ASP A 25 -16.85 -13.69 18.76
N ARG A 26 -16.76 -13.31 20.04
CA ARG A 26 -17.24 -12.00 20.52
C ARG A 26 -16.47 -10.83 19.90
N ALA A 27 -15.14 -10.98 19.75
CA ALA A 27 -14.31 -9.96 19.11
C ALA A 27 -14.68 -9.79 17.64
N ASN A 28 -14.88 -10.88 16.90
CA ASN A 28 -15.29 -10.87 15.50
C ASN A 28 -16.68 -10.21 15.34
N ALA A 29 -17.67 -10.61 16.12
CA ALA A 29 -19.01 -9.99 16.09
C ALA A 29 -18.98 -8.48 16.39
N THR A 30 -18.11 -8.06 17.30
CA THR A 30 -17.92 -6.63 17.61
C THR A 30 -17.29 -5.90 16.41
N LEU A 31 -16.32 -6.50 15.76
CA LEU A 31 -15.63 -5.94 14.57
C LEU A 31 -16.62 -5.79 13.40
N ASP A 32 -17.46 -6.81 13.16
CA ASP A 32 -18.49 -6.77 12.11
C ASP A 32 -19.49 -5.63 12.34
N GLY A 33 -19.99 -5.48 13.57
CA GLY A 33 -20.90 -4.39 13.91
C GLY A 33 -20.27 -3.00 13.83
N LEU A 34 -18.96 -2.88 14.12
CA LEU A 34 -18.22 -1.62 13.92
C LEU A 34 -18.05 -1.32 12.43
N ARG A 35 -17.72 -2.33 11.63
CA ARG A 35 -17.57 -2.17 10.17
C ARG A 35 -18.85 -1.68 9.52
N GLU A 36 -20.00 -2.30 9.84
CA GLU A 36 -21.29 -1.87 9.30
C GLU A 36 -21.54 -0.38 9.56
N LYS A 37 -21.34 0.07 10.79
CA LYS A 37 -21.48 1.49 11.18
C LYS A 37 -20.50 2.42 10.47
N MET A 38 -19.27 1.96 10.24
CA MET A 38 -18.22 2.77 9.58
C MET A 38 -18.43 2.90 8.08
N LEU A 39 -19.10 1.92 7.46
CA LEU A 39 -19.42 1.92 6.03
C LEU A 39 -20.75 2.60 5.72
N GLU A 40 -21.60 2.86 6.72
CA GLU A 40 -22.86 3.58 6.53
C GLU A 40 -22.66 4.93 5.79
N PRO A 41 -23.58 5.31 4.90
CA PRO A 41 -24.82 4.65 4.52
C PRO A 41 -24.68 3.58 3.42
N HIS A 42 -23.48 3.13 3.11
CA HIS A 42 -23.21 2.17 2.04
C HIS A 42 -22.64 0.86 2.60
N PRO A 43 -23.09 -0.31 2.12
CA PRO A 43 -22.60 -1.60 2.59
C PRO A 43 -21.14 -1.89 2.21
N ARG A 44 -20.56 -1.09 1.32
CA ARG A 44 -19.16 -1.19 0.86
C ARG A 44 -18.53 0.19 0.72
N LYS A 45 -17.22 0.24 0.88
CA LYS A 45 -16.42 1.45 0.66
C LYS A 45 -16.59 1.98 -0.78
N ARG A 46 -16.63 3.29 -0.94
CA ARG A 46 -16.78 3.96 -2.25
C ARG A 46 -15.69 4.99 -2.45
N ALA A 47 -15.22 5.11 -3.68
CA ALA A 47 -14.30 6.17 -4.05
C ALA A 47 -14.99 7.54 -3.96
N PRO A 48 -14.25 8.60 -3.60
CA PRO A 48 -14.79 9.96 -3.56
C PRO A 48 -15.13 10.46 -4.97
N VAL A 49 -15.99 11.47 -5.02
CA VAL A 49 -16.24 12.24 -6.23
C VAL A 49 -15.34 13.46 -6.31
N TYR A 50 -15.01 13.90 -7.52
CA TYR A 50 -14.11 15.00 -7.80
C TYR A 50 -14.86 16.20 -8.38
N THR A 51 -14.54 17.37 -7.90
CA THR A 51 -15.05 18.64 -8.50
C THR A 51 -14.31 18.93 -9.82
N GLY A 52 -14.94 19.71 -10.71
CA GLY A 52 -14.28 20.14 -11.94
C GLY A 52 -12.93 20.83 -11.74
N ALA A 53 -12.74 21.56 -10.63
CA ALA A 53 -11.45 22.16 -10.27
C ALA A 53 -10.38 21.11 -9.92
N GLN A 54 -10.75 20.07 -9.21
CA GLN A 54 -9.84 18.95 -8.89
C GLN A 54 -9.46 18.17 -10.16
N VAL A 55 -10.43 17.87 -11.04
CA VAL A 55 -10.15 17.23 -12.34
C VAL A 55 -9.23 18.09 -13.18
N ALA A 56 -9.46 19.40 -13.25
CA ALA A 56 -8.58 20.34 -13.96
C ALA A 56 -7.15 20.32 -13.42
N ALA A 57 -6.99 20.33 -12.10
CA ALA A 57 -5.69 20.26 -11.44
C ALA A 57 -4.94 18.95 -11.79
N LEU A 58 -5.64 17.80 -11.73
CA LEU A 58 -5.07 16.49 -12.11
C LEU A 58 -4.67 16.44 -13.60
N CYS A 59 -5.42 17.11 -14.47
CA CYS A 59 -5.11 17.18 -15.90
C CYS A 59 -4.07 18.26 -16.26
N GLY A 60 -3.73 19.17 -15.34
CA GLY A 60 -2.84 20.30 -15.61
C GLY A 60 -3.46 21.33 -16.58
N ILE A 61 -4.78 21.55 -16.53
CA ILE A 61 -5.53 22.49 -17.40
C ILE A 61 -6.29 23.54 -16.61
N ASP A 62 -6.72 24.61 -17.28
CA ASP A 62 -7.57 25.64 -16.66
C ASP A 62 -8.96 25.06 -16.31
N PRO A 63 -9.52 25.29 -15.11
CA PRO A 63 -10.85 24.83 -14.70
C PRO A 63 -11.98 25.23 -15.67
N LYS A 64 -11.85 26.34 -16.39
CA LYS A 64 -12.83 26.78 -17.39
C LYS A 64 -12.90 25.80 -18.57
N GLN A 65 -11.79 25.15 -18.92
CA GLN A 65 -11.74 24.17 -20.02
C GLN A 65 -12.57 22.92 -19.70
N ILE A 66 -12.71 22.53 -18.41
CA ILE A 66 -13.56 21.39 -18.03
C ILE A 66 -14.98 21.58 -18.53
N THR A 67 -15.59 22.75 -18.29
CA THR A 67 -16.97 23.01 -18.73
C THR A 67 -17.11 23.00 -20.24
N TYR A 68 -16.12 23.54 -20.94
CA TYR A 68 -16.12 23.57 -22.41
C TYR A 68 -15.98 22.16 -23.01
N LEU A 69 -14.97 21.40 -22.57
CA LEU A 69 -14.71 20.06 -23.10
C LEU A 69 -15.82 19.05 -22.75
N ALA A 70 -16.37 19.13 -21.53
CA ALA A 70 -17.50 18.30 -21.13
C ALA A 70 -18.77 18.54 -21.98
N LYS A 71 -18.96 19.75 -22.52
CA LYS A 71 -20.08 20.07 -23.43
C LYS A 71 -19.88 19.52 -24.84
N ARG A 72 -18.64 19.33 -25.28
CA ARG A 72 -18.34 18.78 -26.62
C ARG A 72 -18.71 17.32 -26.77
N GLY A 73 -18.84 16.58 -25.65
CA GLY A 73 -19.21 15.16 -25.67
C GLY A 73 -18.03 14.19 -25.84
N ASP A 74 -16.82 14.70 -26.03
CA ASP A 74 -15.62 13.88 -26.22
C ASP A 74 -15.13 13.23 -24.90
N LEU A 75 -15.54 13.78 -23.75
CA LEU A 75 -15.16 13.39 -22.41
C LEU A 75 -16.38 13.29 -21.49
N PRO A 76 -16.32 12.49 -20.41
CA PRO A 76 -17.42 12.37 -19.46
C PRO A 76 -17.89 13.74 -18.98
N SER A 77 -19.20 13.97 -19.02
CA SER A 77 -19.78 15.26 -18.63
C SER A 77 -19.90 15.43 -17.12
N GLY A 78 -19.66 14.35 -16.34
CA GLY A 78 -19.96 14.33 -14.92
C GLY A 78 -21.46 14.41 -14.60
N SER A 79 -21.82 14.36 -13.34
CA SER A 79 -23.18 14.53 -12.83
C SER A 79 -23.34 15.87 -12.12
N HIS A 80 -24.58 16.31 -11.89
CA HIS A 80 -24.84 17.44 -11.01
C HIS A 80 -24.96 16.93 -9.57
N GLY A 81 -24.13 17.45 -8.66
CA GLY A 81 -24.18 17.13 -7.24
C GLY A 81 -25.54 17.49 -6.61
N GLY A 82 -25.85 16.93 -5.45
CA GLY A 82 -27.16 17.01 -4.80
C GLY A 82 -27.76 18.42 -4.63
N ASN A 83 -26.97 19.47 -4.71
CA ASN A 83 -27.44 20.87 -4.70
C ASN A 83 -27.57 21.49 -6.11
N GLY A 84 -27.43 20.71 -7.18
CA GLY A 84 -27.63 21.13 -8.56
C GLY A 84 -26.66 22.18 -9.13
N LYS A 85 -25.78 22.77 -8.29
CA LYS A 85 -24.96 23.93 -8.65
C LYS A 85 -23.53 23.60 -9.09
N ARG A 86 -23.00 22.43 -8.73
CA ARG A 86 -21.62 22.04 -9.07
C ARG A 86 -21.59 20.71 -9.77
N ARG A 87 -20.74 20.63 -10.78
CA ARG A 87 -20.52 19.39 -11.52
C ARG A 87 -19.53 18.53 -10.74
N GLU A 88 -19.88 17.26 -10.60
CA GLU A 88 -19.10 16.23 -9.91
C GLU A 88 -18.76 15.10 -10.88
N PHE A 89 -17.55 14.57 -10.76
CA PHE A 89 -17.01 13.50 -11.59
C PHE A 89 -16.73 12.29 -10.71
N SER A 90 -17.13 11.12 -11.14
CA SER A 90 -16.71 9.87 -10.52
C SER A 90 -15.19 9.69 -10.65
N LEU A 91 -14.61 8.76 -9.89
CA LEU A 91 -13.19 8.40 -10.06
C LEU A 91 -12.94 7.87 -11.48
N VAL A 92 -13.84 7.04 -12.02
CA VAL A 92 -13.77 6.53 -13.39
C VAL A 92 -13.73 7.68 -14.41
N ASP A 93 -14.67 8.62 -14.31
CA ASP A 93 -14.68 9.81 -15.18
C ASP A 93 -13.37 10.59 -15.05
N THR A 94 -12.92 10.83 -13.82
CA THR A 94 -11.69 11.58 -13.55
C THR A 94 -10.48 10.92 -14.18
N ARG A 95 -10.35 9.60 -14.11
CA ARG A 95 -9.25 8.88 -14.74
C ARG A 95 -9.31 8.92 -16.27
N ILE A 96 -10.52 8.88 -16.89
CA ILE A 96 -10.67 9.10 -18.33
C ILE A 96 -10.15 10.48 -18.73
N TRP A 97 -10.50 11.52 -17.94
CA TRP A 97 -9.99 12.88 -18.17
C TRP A 97 -8.47 12.96 -18.10
N VAL A 98 -7.86 12.34 -17.05
CA VAL A 98 -6.41 12.30 -16.86
C VAL A 98 -5.73 11.58 -18.03
N HIS A 99 -6.19 10.38 -18.37
CA HIS A 99 -5.63 9.62 -19.51
C HIS A 99 -5.63 10.41 -20.82
N ARG A 100 -6.63 11.25 -21.03
CA ARG A 100 -6.78 11.99 -22.30
C ARG A 100 -5.97 13.28 -22.33
N LEU A 101 -5.83 13.97 -21.19
CA LEU A 101 -5.35 15.35 -21.17
C LEU A 101 -4.08 15.55 -20.35
N ALA A 102 -3.80 14.75 -19.33
CA ALA A 102 -2.60 14.90 -18.55
C ALA A 102 -1.35 14.56 -19.39
N LYS A 103 -0.33 15.40 -19.29
CA LYS A 103 0.94 15.22 -19.98
C LYS A 103 1.85 14.23 -19.22
N ILE A 104 1.31 13.10 -18.85
CA ILE A 104 2.04 12.03 -18.14
C ILE A 104 2.43 10.98 -19.18
N PRO A 105 3.73 10.65 -19.33
CA PRO A 105 4.13 9.63 -20.29
C PRO A 105 3.47 8.28 -19.97
N PRO A 106 2.82 7.61 -20.93
CA PRO A 106 2.30 6.26 -20.73
C PRO A 106 3.47 5.27 -20.54
N ARG A 107 3.16 4.08 -20.02
CA ARG A 107 4.11 2.97 -20.05
C ARG A 107 4.45 2.64 -21.52
N PRO A 108 5.74 2.53 -21.88
CA PRO A 108 6.12 2.10 -23.22
C PRO A 108 5.52 0.72 -23.56
N ALA A 109 5.14 0.51 -24.83
CA ALA A 109 4.44 -0.71 -25.23
C ALA A 109 5.24 -2.00 -24.99
N ASN A 110 6.57 -1.91 -25.03
CA ASN A 110 7.49 -3.02 -24.75
C ASN A 110 7.97 -3.09 -23.31
N ALA A 111 7.59 -2.14 -22.44
CA ALA A 111 7.95 -2.16 -21.04
C ALA A 111 6.93 -2.95 -20.23
N ARG A 112 7.42 -3.66 -19.21
CA ARG A 112 6.61 -4.40 -18.24
C ARG A 112 6.31 -3.56 -17.00
N ALA A 113 5.39 -3.99 -16.17
CA ALA A 113 5.08 -3.30 -14.92
C ALA A 113 6.34 -3.12 -14.07
N ALA A 114 6.52 -1.93 -13.51
CA ALA A 114 7.50 -1.72 -12.46
C ALA A 114 7.01 -2.33 -11.14
N THR A 115 7.89 -3.00 -10.42
CA THR A 115 7.55 -3.61 -9.12
C THR A 115 8.29 -2.90 -8.00
N ILE A 116 7.57 -2.59 -6.91
CA ILE A 116 8.08 -1.80 -5.78
C ILE A 116 7.77 -2.52 -4.47
N ALA A 117 8.80 -2.87 -3.70
CA ALA A 117 8.58 -3.37 -2.34
C ALA A 117 8.66 -2.22 -1.33
N VAL A 118 7.62 -2.10 -0.50
CA VAL A 118 7.59 -1.15 0.62
C VAL A 118 8.07 -1.88 1.87
N VAL A 119 9.25 -1.51 2.36
CA VAL A 119 10.02 -2.28 3.34
C VAL A 119 10.39 -1.47 4.58
N ASN A 120 10.31 -2.06 5.76
CA ASN A 120 10.90 -1.61 7.02
C ASN A 120 10.65 -2.67 8.09
N PHE A 121 11.59 -2.88 9.03
CA PHE A 121 11.42 -3.85 10.12
C PHE A 121 10.42 -3.41 11.19
N LYS A 122 10.27 -2.12 11.39
CA LYS A 122 9.43 -1.63 12.50
C LYS A 122 7.96 -1.62 12.14
N GLY A 123 7.13 -2.16 13.03
CA GLY A 123 5.69 -1.97 12.99
C GLY A 123 5.34 -0.49 13.20
N GLY A 124 4.32 0.01 12.50
CA GLY A 124 3.91 1.41 12.61
C GLY A 124 4.80 2.42 11.90
N SER A 125 5.78 1.98 11.09
CA SER A 125 6.60 2.86 10.23
C SER A 125 5.86 3.46 9.03
N SER A 126 4.57 3.18 8.90
CA SER A 126 3.69 3.64 7.82
C SER A 126 3.85 2.90 6.48
N LYS A 127 4.36 1.64 6.45
CA LYS A 127 4.49 0.86 5.22
C LYS A 127 3.18 0.78 4.45
N THR A 128 2.17 0.17 5.04
CA THR A 128 0.84 -0.01 4.44
C THR A 128 0.20 1.32 4.02
N THR A 129 0.26 2.34 4.89
CA THR A 129 -0.26 3.67 4.56
C THR A 129 0.48 4.26 3.36
N THR A 130 1.79 4.10 3.28
CA THR A 130 2.61 4.56 2.16
C THR A 130 2.29 3.80 0.88
N ALA A 131 2.23 2.46 0.94
CA ALA A 131 1.89 1.60 -0.19
C ALA A 131 0.52 1.94 -0.78
N PHE A 132 -0.48 2.07 0.07
CA PHE A 132 -1.85 2.31 -0.38
C PHE A 132 -2.06 3.73 -0.92
N ASN A 133 -1.51 4.76 -0.25
CA ASN A 133 -1.53 6.13 -0.81
C ASN A 133 -0.74 6.23 -2.12
N LEU A 134 0.41 5.55 -2.23
CA LEU A 134 1.16 5.50 -3.50
C LEU A 134 0.30 4.90 -4.61
N ALA A 135 -0.35 3.76 -4.33
CA ALA A 135 -1.20 3.08 -5.30
C ALA A 135 -2.35 3.98 -5.79
N GLN A 136 -3.11 4.56 -4.86
CA GLN A 136 -4.22 5.46 -5.22
C GLN A 136 -3.73 6.69 -5.99
N GLY A 137 -2.64 7.32 -5.55
CA GLY A 137 -2.07 8.48 -6.24
C GLY A 137 -1.57 8.15 -7.65
N LEU A 138 -0.97 6.98 -7.86
CA LEU A 138 -0.55 6.50 -9.18
C LEU A 138 -1.75 6.28 -10.11
N THR A 139 -2.88 5.76 -9.59
CA THR A 139 -4.10 5.62 -10.42
C THR A 139 -4.68 6.97 -10.84
N LEU A 140 -4.57 8.00 -9.98
CA LEU A 140 -4.94 9.37 -10.33
C LEU A 140 -3.98 10.02 -11.35
N ARG A 141 -2.82 9.42 -11.56
CA ARG A 141 -1.89 9.75 -12.65
C ARG A 141 -2.12 8.89 -13.91
N GLY A 142 -3.18 8.10 -13.94
CA GLY A 142 -3.57 7.25 -15.06
C GLY A 142 -2.97 5.85 -15.04
N ARG A 143 -2.18 5.46 -14.01
CA ARG A 143 -1.58 4.12 -13.95
C ARG A 143 -2.63 3.05 -13.58
N ARG A 144 -2.40 1.82 -14.03
CA ARG A 144 -3.06 0.61 -13.54
C ARG A 144 -2.16 -0.02 -12.49
N VAL A 145 -2.68 -0.19 -11.27
CA VAL A 145 -1.87 -0.58 -10.11
C VAL A 145 -2.42 -1.83 -9.47
N LEU A 146 -1.53 -2.74 -9.10
CA LEU A 146 -1.82 -3.89 -8.25
C LEU A 146 -1.10 -3.71 -6.92
N ILE A 147 -1.79 -3.85 -5.80
CA ILE A 147 -1.18 -4.07 -4.49
C ILE A 147 -1.17 -5.57 -4.20
N VAL A 148 -0.04 -6.07 -3.73
CA VAL A 148 0.08 -7.42 -3.16
C VAL A 148 0.34 -7.27 -1.67
N ASP A 149 -0.68 -7.58 -0.86
CA ASP A 149 -0.57 -7.53 0.60
C ASP A 149 0.13 -8.80 1.09
N LEU A 150 1.30 -8.64 1.66
CA LEU A 150 2.16 -9.73 2.15
C LEU A 150 2.30 -9.73 3.68
N ASP A 151 1.48 -8.94 4.38
CA ASP A 151 1.40 -8.96 5.83
C ASP A 151 0.18 -9.82 6.26
N PRO A 152 0.35 -10.91 7.01
CA PRO A 152 -0.76 -11.71 7.53
C PRO A 152 -1.80 -10.93 8.35
N GLN A 153 -1.42 -9.72 8.82
CA GLN A 153 -2.37 -8.80 9.48
C GLN A 153 -3.41 -8.22 8.51
N GLY A 154 -3.16 -8.25 7.21
CA GLY A 154 -4.08 -7.80 6.17
C GLY A 154 -4.41 -6.31 6.26
N SER A 155 -3.44 -5.47 6.62
CA SER A 155 -3.68 -4.05 6.81
C SER A 155 -4.01 -3.33 5.51
N ALA A 156 -3.35 -3.65 4.39
CA ALA A 156 -3.71 -3.11 3.07
C ALA A 156 -5.06 -3.64 2.60
N THR A 157 -5.35 -4.91 2.87
CA THR A 157 -6.65 -5.55 2.61
C THR A 157 -7.77 -4.82 3.35
N THR A 158 -7.56 -4.51 4.63
CA THR A 158 -8.53 -3.73 5.43
C THR A 158 -8.80 -2.34 4.85
N LEU A 159 -7.78 -1.67 4.28
CA LEU A 159 -7.95 -0.38 3.63
C LEU A 159 -8.83 -0.45 2.38
N THR A 160 -9.04 -1.61 1.78
CA THR A 160 -10.04 -1.79 0.70
C THR A 160 -11.48 -1.89 1.21
N GLY A 161 -11.67 -2.05 2.51
CA GLY A 161 -12.96 -2.29 3.16
C GLY A 161 -13.30 -3.77 3.33
N MET A 162 -12.39 -4.69 2.99
CA MET A 162 -12.52 -6.12 3.30
C MET A 162 -12.10 -6.42 4.74
N LEU A 163 -12.69 -7.46 5.33
CA LEU A 163 -12.26 -8.02 6.62
C LEU A 163 -11.37 -9.24 6.37
N PRO A 164 -10.04 -9.14 6.61
CA PRO A 164 -9.09 -10.22 6.30
C PRO A 164 -9.48 -11.57 6.89
N ALA A 165 -9.87 -11.59 8.17
CA ALA A 165 -10.18 -12.85 8.86
C ALA A 165 -11.55 -13.45 8.50
N ALA A 166 -12.48 -12.67 7.94
CA ALA A 166 -13.86 -13.11 7.68
C ALA A 166 -14.19 -13.27 6.19
N GLU A 167 -13.55 -12.46 5.32
CA GLU A 167 -13.91 -12.39 3.90
C GLU A 167 -12.82 -12.91 2.96
N VAL A 168 -11.58 -13.07 3.46
CA VAL A 168 -10.45 -13.52 2.64
C VAL A 168 -10.13 -14.97 2.96
N MET A 169 -10.38 -15.85 2.01
CA MET A 169 -10.00 -17.27 2.09
C MET A 169 -8.54 -17.44 1.68
N GLU A 170 -7.96 -18.57 2.02
CA GLU A 170 -6.55 -18.87 1.72
C GLU A 170 -6.24 -18.81 0.22
N GLU A 171 -7.14 -19.35 -0.60
CA GLU A 171 -7.06 -19.32 -2.07
C GLU A 171 -7.17 -17.92 -2.67
N HIS A 172 -7.52 -16.91 -1.89
CA HIS A 172 -7.51 -15.51 -2.32
C HIS A 172 -6.17 -14.81 -2.07
N THR A 173 -5.20 -15.51 -1.45
CA THR A 173 -3.89 -14.96 -1.08
C THR A 173 -2.77 -15.52 -1.96
N VAL A 174 -1.53 -15.06 -1.76
CA VAL A 174 -0.36 -15.67 -2.41
C VAL A 174 0.04 -17.02 -1.78
N ALA A 175 -0.51 -17.43 -0.65
CA ALA A 175 -0.06 -18.63 0.06
C ALA A 175 -0.02 -19.90 -0.81
N PRO A 176 -1.02 -20.21 -1.66
CA PRO A 176 -1.04 -21.43 -2.46
C PRO A 176 0.18 -21.63 -3.37
N ILE A 177 0.83 -20.56 -3.85
CA ILE A 177 2.04 -20.74 -4.69
C ILE A 177 3.23 -21.30 -3.92
N THR A 178 3.17 -21.32 -2.60
CA THR A 178 4.25 -21.80 -1.72
C THR A 178 4.04 -23.22 -1.22
N TYR A 179 2.91 -23.88 -1.56
CA TYR A 179 2.55 -25.17 -1.00
C TYR A 179 3.30 -26.31 -1.66
N PRO A 180 3.78 -27.27 -0.86
CA PRO A 180 4.38 -28.48 -1.38
C PRO A 180 3.29 -29.49 -1.84
N PRO A 181 3.52 -30.27 -2.92
CA PRO A 181 4.67 -30.13 -3.82
C PRO A 181 4.49 -28.95 -4.78
N LEU A 182 5.55 -28.18 -5.04
CA LEU A 182 5.50 -27.01 -5.94
C LEU A 182 5.10 -27.36 -7.38
N SER A 183 5.20 -28.64 -7.78
CA SER A 183 4.73 -29.10 -9.08
C SER A 183 3.21 -28.99 -9.24
N GLU A 184 2.46 -29.04 -8.15
CA GLU A 184 1.00 -28.93 -8.09
C GLU A 184 0.53 -27.54 -7.70
N ALA A 185 1.42 -26.68 -7.20
CA ALA A 185 1.11 -25.31 -6.86
C ALA A 185 0.70 -24.47 -8.09
N PRO A 186 -0.15 -23.46 -7.93
CA PRO A 186 -0.48 -22.51 -9.00
C PRO A 186 0.80 -21.89 -9.60
N LYS A 187 0.83 -21.76 -10.94
CA LYS A 187 2.00 -21.19 -11.65
C LYS A 187 2.04 -19.68 -11.62
N ASP A 188 0.91 -19.03 -11.40
CA ASP A 188 0.80 -17.59 -11.25
C ASP A 188 -0.25 -17.24 -10.19
N VAL A 189 -0.33 -15.97 -9.83
CA VAL A 189 -1.22 -15.45 -8.78
C VAL A 189 -2.45 -14.72 -9.34
N ARG A 190 -2.80 -14.91 -10.63
CA ARG A 190 -4.01 -14.29 -11.21
C ARG A 190 -5.30 -14.71 -10.50
N TYR A 191 -5.35 -15.92 -9.98
CA TYR A 191 -6.50 -16.44 -9.23
C TYR A 191 -6.83 -15.60 -7.99
N ALA A 192 -5.84 -14.94 -7.40
CA ALA A 192 -5.97 -14.17 -6.15
C ALA A 192 -6.26 -12.68 -6.39
N VAL A 193 -6.18 -12.19 -7.64
CA VAL A 193 -6.42 -10.79 -7.95
C VAL A 193 -7.89 -10.43 -7.77
N GLN A 194 -8.15 -9.40 -6.98
CA GLN A 194 -9.49 -8.89 -6.73
C GLN A 194 -9.58 -7.39 -7.03
N PRO A 195 -10.68 -6.93 -7.66
CA PRO A 195 -10.92 -5.51 -7.83
C PRO A 195 -11.22 -4.85 -6.49
N THR A 196 -10.83 -3.58 -6.37
CA THR A 196 -11.16 -2.78 -5.18
C THR A 196 -12.31 -1.79 -5.48
N TYR A 197 -12.74 -1.05 -4.45
CA TYR A 197 -13.66 0.09 -4.62
C TYR A 197 -13.06 1.25 -5.44
N TRP A 198 -11.73 1.22 -5.67
CA TRP A 198 -10.97 2.29 -6.29
C TRP A 198 -10.61 1.92 -7.73
N ASP A 199 -11.24 2.56 -8.70
CA ASP A 199 -11.00 2.29 -10.12
C ASP A 199 -9.51 2.36 -10.49
N GLY A 200 -9.01 1.34 -11.20
CA GLY A 200 -7.62 1.20 -11.62
C GLY A 200 -6.68 0.67 -10.54
N LEU A 201 -7.20 0.29 -9.36
CA LEU A 201 -6.48 -0.36 -8.29
C LEU A 201 -7.08 -1.72 -7.99
N ASP A 202 -6.32 -2.77 -8.23
CA ASP A 202 -6.63 -4.12 -7.81
C ASP A 202 -5.74 -4.54 -6.64
N ILE A 203 -6.13 -5.61 -5.94
CA ILE A 203 -5.38 -6.15 -4.80
C ILE A 203 -5.29 -7.67 -4.88
N ILE A 204 -4.15 -8.22 -4.46
CA ILE A 204 -4.06 -9.58 -3.94
C ILE A 204 -4.10 -9.43 -2.42
N PRO A 205 -5.19 -9.86 -1.76
CA PRO A 205 -5.38 -9.63 -0.34
C PRO A 205 -4.53 -10.55 0.53
N ALA A 206 -4.37 -10.18 1.79
CA ALA A 206 -3.80 -11.01 2.84
C ALA A 206 -4.83 -11.34 3.91
N ALA A 207 -4.60 -12.46 4.58
CA ALA A 207 -5.37 -12.92 5.74
C ALA A 207 -4.43 -13.69 6.68
N PRO A 208 -4.84 -14.03 7.92
CA PRO A 208 -4.01 -14.80 8.84
C PRO A 208 -3.46 -16.11 8.24
N HIS A 209 -4.18 -16.74 7.32
CA HIS A 209 -3.73 -17.95 6.59
C HIS A 209 -2.44 -17.72 5.78
N LEU A 210 -2.12 -16.50 5.40
CA LEU A 210 -0.88 -16.18 4.71
C LEU A 210 0.36 -16.58 5.53
N PHE A 211 0.23 -16.74 6.86
CA PHE A 211 1.28 -17.29 7.71
C PHE A 211 1.75 -18.68 7.28
N ASN A 212 0.92 -19.45 6.57
CA ASN A 212 1.32 -20.75 6.02
C ASN A 212 2.49 -20.65 5.03
N ALA A 213 2.59 -19.54 4.27
CA ALA A 213 3.73 -19.30 3.39
C ALA A 213 5.06 -19.22 4.18
N GLU A 214 5.04 -18.67 5.40
CA GLU A 214 6.22 -18.61 6.28
C GLU A 214 6.59 -19.98 6.86
N ILE A 215 5.71 -20.96 6.79
CA ILE A 215 6.00 -22.37 7.15
C ILE A 215 6.59 -23.12 5.97
N PHE A 216 6.03 -22.95 4.77
CA PHE A 216 6.41 -23.74 3.60
C PHE A 216 7.66 -23.23 2.88
N LEU A 217 7.87 -21.92 2.78
CA LEU A 217 9.07 -21.36 2.16
C LEU A 217 10.38 -21.86 2.82
N PRO A 218 10.51 -21.93 4.17
CA PRO A 218 11.66 -22.56 4.82
C PRO A 218 11.85 -24.05 4.48
N ILE A 219 10.78 -24.79 4.25
CA ILE A 219 10.87 -26.19 3.83
C ILE A 219 11.54 -26.28 2.46
N HIS A 220 11.11 -25.45 1.52
CA HIS A 220 11.71 -25.37 0.18
C HIS A 220 13.18 -24.92 0.21
N SER A 221 13.58 -24.12 1.21
CA SER A 221 14.97 -23.65 1.31
C SER A 221 15.99 -24.77 1.55
N ARG A 222 15.52 -25.94 2.02
CA ARG A 222 16.36 -27.13 2.25
C ARG A 222 16.70 -27.89 0.97
N ASP A 223 15.91 -27.69 -0.09
CA ASP A 223 16.12 -28.32 -1.39
C ASP A 223 17.05 -27.42 -2.23
N PRO A 224 18.22 -27.93 -2.65
CA PRO A 224 19.16 -27.18 -3.47
C PRO A 224 18.60 -26.83 -4.86
N ASP A 225 17.66 -27.59 -5.37
CA ASP A 225 17.09 -27.42 -6.70
C ASP A 225 15.94 -26.40 -6.71
N ILE A 226 15.43 -26.00 -5.54
CA ILE A 226 14.35 -25.03 -5.40
C ILE A 226 14.89 -23.63 -5.13
N ALA A 227 14.60 -22.69 -6.04
CA ALA A 227 14.85 -21.26 -5.86
C ALA A 227 13.72 -20.63 -5.01
N TRP A 228 13.64 -21.02 -3.73
CA TRP A 228 12.59 -20.60 -2.79
C TRP A 228 12.43 -19.07 -2.72
N TRP A 229 13.50 -18.33 -2.93
CA TRP A 229 13.51 -16.85 -2.91
C TRP A 229 12.88 -16.22 -4.14
N ASN A 230 12.65 -16.99 -5.20
CA ASN A 230 12.17 -16.52 -6.50
C ASN A 230 10.72 -16.96 -6.82
N ILE A 231 10.06 -17.66 -5.91
CA ILE A 231 8.72 -18.22 -6.13
C ILE A 231 7.71 -17.11 -6.43
N LEU A 232 7.70 -16.04 -5.63
CA LEU A 232 6.78 -14.91 -5.85
C LEU A 232 7.11 -14.17 -7.14
N ASN A 233 8.39 -13.97 -7.46
CA ASN A 233 8.78 -13.31 -8.71
C ASN A 233 8.28 -14.07 -9.94
N GLN A 234 8.40 -15.40 -9.96
CA GLN A 234 7.89 -16.22 -11.03
C GLN A 234 6.35 -16.17 -11.12
N ALA A 235 5.67 -16.21 -9.99
CA ALA A 235 4.23 -16.21 -9.94
C ALA A 235 3.59 -14.84 -10.29
N ILE A 236 4.30 -13.73 -10.02
CA ILE A 236 3.86 -12.36 -10.36
C ILE A 236 4.20 -12.01 -11.82
N ASP A 237 5.15 -12.69 -12.43
CA ASP A 237 5.69 -12.35 -13.74
C ASP A 237 4.63 -12.18 -14.84
N PRO A 238 3.62 -13.06 -14.98
CA PRO A 238 2.56 -12.89 -15.98
C PRO A 238 1.67 -11.66 -15.77
N LEU A 239 1.57 -11.13 -14.54
CA LEU A 239 0.76 -9.94 -14.23
C LEU A 239 1.47 -8.63 -14.62
N ARG A 240 2.79 -8.67 -14.86
CA ARG A 240 3.54 -7.48 -15.29
C ARG A 240 3.09 -6.92 -16.64
N ASP A 241 2.37 -7.69 -17.44
CA ASP A 241 1.79 -7.23 -18.70
C ASP A 241 0.47 -6.49 -18.49
N ASP A 242 -0.26 -6.83 -17.43
CA ASP A 242 -1.61 -6.32 -17.14
C ASP A 242 -1.60 -4.98 -16.38
N TYR A 243 -0.53 -4.67 -15.63
CA TYR A 243 -0.42 -3.49 -14.78
C TYR A 243 0.73 -2.58 -15.20
N ASP A 244 0.70 -1.32 -14.77
CA ASP A 244 1.82 -0.39 -14.93
C ASP A 244 2.76 -0.47 -13.73
N VAL A 245 2.19 -0.62 -12.52
CA VAL A 245 2.97 -0.72 -11.28
C VAL A 245 2.37 -1.81 -10.38
N ILE A 246 3.23 -2.64 -9.79
CA ILE A 246 2.87 -3.63 -8.77
C ILE A 246 3.58 -3.25 -7.48
N ILE A 247 2.84 -3.11 -6.39
CA ILE A 247 3.37 -2.69 -5.09
C ILE A 247 3.23 -3.84 -4.09
N PHE A 248 4.34 -4.27 -3.49
CA PHE A 248 4.35 -5.24 -2.40
C PHE A 248 4.31 -4.49 -1.06
N ASP A 249 3.25 -4.67 -0.28
CA ASP A 249 3.18 -4.23 1.12
C ASP A 249 3.68 -5.36 2.02
N THR A 250 4.81 -5.16 2.70
CA THR A 250 5.48 -6.23 3.44
C THR A 250 5.22 -6.16 4.94
N ALA A 251 5.24 -7.32 5.59
CA ALA A 251 5.21 -7.44 7.05
C ALA A 251 6.41 -6.71 7.72
N PRO A 252 6.32 -6.37 9.01
CA PRO A 252 7.41 -5.71 9.75
C PRO A 252 8.52 -6.71 10.15
N ALA A 253 9.00 -7.49 9.19
CA ALA A 253 10.07 -8.48 9.37
C ALA A 253 10.71 -8.78 8.01
N LEU A 254 11.99 -9.18 7.98
CA LEU A 254 12.60 -9.78 6.79
C LEU A 254 12.33 -11.29 6.81
N SER A 255 11.07 -11.65 6.68
CA SER A 255 10.61 -13.02 6.58
C SER A 255 10.93 -13.62 5.21
N TYR A 256 10.71 -14.92 5.03
CA TYR A 256 10.92 -15.59 3.73
C TYR A 256 10.05 -14.96 2.62
N LEU A 257 8.81 -14.59 2.95
CA LEU A 257 7.91 -13.94 2.01
C LEU A 257 8.36 -12.50 1.71
N ALA A 258 8.87 -11.76 2.71
CA ALA A 258 9.44 -10.43 2.49
C ALA A 258 10.70 -10.47 1.62
N VAL A 259 11.56 -11.49 1.77
CA VAL A 259 12.70 -11.72 0.87
C VAL A 259 12.21 -11.96 -0.56
N ASN A 260 11.17 -12.78 -0.75
CA ASN A 260 10.55 -12.99 -2.06
C ASN A 260 10.03 -11.68 -2.67
N ALA A 261 9.40 -10.81 -1.88
CA ALA A 261 8.92 -9.51 -2.32
C ALA A 261 10.06 -8.58 -2.76
N VAL A 262 11.15 -8.53 -1.97
CA VAL A 262 12.35 -7.75 -2.30
C VAL A 262 12.98 -8.25 -3.61
N ILE A 263 13.09 -9.56 -3.78
CA ILE A 263 13.67 -10.15 -5.00
C ILE A 263 12.77 -9.93 -6.23
N ALA A 264 11.44 -9.98 -6.04
CA ALA A 264 10.49 -9.71 -7.11
C ALA A 264 10.40 -8.23 -7.51
N SER A 265 11.01 -7.30 -6.75
CA SER A 265 10.87 -5.87 -6.98
C SER A 265 12.00 -5.26 -7.80
N ASP A 266 11.67 -4.28 -8.64
CA ASP A 266 12.64 -3.43 -9.35
C ASP A 266 13.12 -2.28 -8.47
N GLY A 267 12.33 -1.84 -7.52
CA GLY A 267 12.64 -0.75 -6.61
C GLY A 267 12.27 -1.02 -5.15
N LEU A 268 13.04 -0.43 -4.24
CA LEU A 268 12.77 -0.47 -2.81
C LEU A 268 12.33 0.91 -2.31
N LEU A 269 11.28 0.94 -1.52
CA LEU A 269 10.76 2.13 -0.86
C LEU A 269 10.70 1.90 0.65
N MET A 270 11.47 2.70 1.41
CA MET A 270 11.49 2.62 2.87
C MET A 270 10.85 3.86 3.48
N PRO A 271 9.61 3.80 3.97
CA PRO A 271 9.07 4.85 4.83
C PRO A 271 9.77 4.80 6.19
N LEU A 272 10.36 5.91 6.62
CA LEU A 272 11.20 6.00 7.80
C LEU A 272 10.80 7.23 8.64
N PRO A 273 10.10 7.02 9.78
CA PRO A 273 9.88 8.09 10.75
C PRO A 273 11.21 8.59 11.34
N PRO A 274 11.40 9.90 11.55
CA PRO A 274 12.59 10.42 12.20
C PRO A 274 12.53 10.25 13.72
N ASP A 275 12.63 8.98 14.14
CA ASP A 275 12.69 8.52 15.52
C ASP A 275 13.89 7.57 15.71
N ASN A 276 14.51 7.60 16.90
CA ASN A 276 15.72 6.83 17.21
C ASN A 276 15.57 5.32 16.95
N LEU A 277 14.43 4.74 17.39
CA LEU A 277 14.20 3.31 17.23
C LEU A 277 13.90 2.94 15.79
N ASP A 278 13.23 3.82 15.04
CA ASP A 278 12.99 3.62 13.60
C ASP A 278 14.31 3.69 12.83
N TYR A 279 15.17 4.65 13.13
CA TYR A 279 16.49 4.75 12.52
C TYR A 279 17.35 3.50 12.80
N ALA A 280 17.47 3.08 14.06
CA ALA A 280 18.21 1.86 14.41
C ALA A 280 17.65 0.61 13.71
N SER A 281 16.33 0.50 13.64
CA SER A 281 15.63 -0.58 12.91
C SER A 281 15.95 -0.57 11.42
N SER A 282 16.07 0.61 10.81
CA SER A 282 16.42 0.73 9.39
C SER A 282 17.84 0.26 9.11
N VAL A 283 18.80 0.56 9.99
CA VAL A 283 20.17 0.06 9.89
C VAL A 283 20.22 -1.47 10.01
N ALA A 284 19.49 -2.03 10.97
CA ALA A 284 19.39 -3.49 11.11
C ALA A 284 18.78 -4.17 9.89
N PHE A 285 17.76 -3.54 9.26
CA PHE A 285 17.16 -4.03 8.04
C PHE A 285 18.19 -4.15 6.89
N TRP A 286 18.95 -3.08 6.63
CA TRP A 286 19.93 -3.10 5.54
C TRP A 286 21.06 -4.09 5.79
N ASN A 287 21.52 -4.23 7.02
CA ASN A 287 22.52 -5.23 7.38
C ASN A 287 22.01 -6.64 7.09
N LEU A 288 20.84 -6.99 7.60
CA LEU A 288 20.27 -8.33 7.41
C LEU A 288 19.92 -8.59 5.93
N LEU A 289 19.40 -7.60 5.19
CA LEU A 289 19.14 -7.75 3.77
C LEU A 289 20.43 -8.00 2.99
N SER A 290 21.51 -7.23 3.28
CA SER A 290 22.79 -7.40 2.59
C SER A 290 23.43 -8.78 2.91
N GLU A 291 23.33 -9.25 4.14
CA GLU A 291 23.78 -10.59 4.54
C GLU A 291 22.98 -11.69 3.82
N THR A 292 21.64 -11.53 3.73
CA THR A 292 20.75 -12.49 3.07
C THR A 292 21.05 -12.58 1.57
N LEU A 293 21.14 -11.44 0.88
CA LEU A 293 21.47 -11.41 -0.55
C LEU A 293 22.90 -11.89 -0.82
N GLY A 294 23.84 -11.55 0.06
CA GLY A 294 25.21 -12.05 0.01
C GLY A 294 25.30 -13.57 0.19
N ALA A 295 24.51 -14.15 1.07
CA ALA A 295 24.40 -15.60 1.24
C ALA A 295 23.81 -16.27 0.00
N LEU A 296 22.78 -15.71 -0.62
CA LEU A 296 22.21 -16.21 -1.87
C LEU A 296 23.21 -16.13 -3.02
N LYS A 297 23.97 -15.04 -3.13
CA LYS A 297 25.06 -14.90 -4.12
C LYS A 297 26.12 -16.00 -3.94
N ASN A 298 26.61 -16.20 -2.72
CA ASN A 298 27.68 -17.13 -2.44
C ASN A 298 27.24 -18.60 -2.56
N SER A 299 26.03 -18.95 -2.13
CA SER A 299 25.57 -20.33 -2.09
C SER A 299 24.82 -20.78 -3.34
N ARG A 300 24.23 -19.83 -4.10
CA ARG A 300 23.32 -20.12 -5.22
C ARG A 300 23.71 -19.39 -6.51
N GLY A 301 24.74 -18.53 -6.50
CA GLY A 301 25.13 -17.71 -7.63
C GLY A 301 24.08 -16.65 -8.03
N PHE A 302 23.11 -16.36 -7.13
CA PHE A 302 22.04 -15.42 -7.42
C PHE A 302 22.49 -13.98 -7.16
N GLU A 303 22.31 -13.11 -8.14
CA GLU A 303 22.55 -11.67 -8.00
C GLU A 303 21.26 -10.90 -8.22
N LYS A 304 21.12 -9.79 -7.51
CA LYS A 304 19.96 -8.90 -7.61
C LYS A 304 20.42 -7.44 -7.67
N ASP A 305 20.00 -6.76 -8.73
CA ASP A 305 20.13 -5.32 -8.88
C ASP A 305 18.77 -4.65 -8.71
N PHE A 306 18.79 -3.44 -8.16
CA PHE A 306 17.60 -2.60 -8.02
C PHE A 306 17.74 -1.38 -8.92
N ALA A 307 16.71 -1.08 -9.69
CA ALA A 307 16.65 0.11 -10.53
C ALA A 307 16.65 1.41 -9.70
N PHE A 308 16.04 1.36 -8.52
CA PHE A 308 16.08 2.46 -7.55
C PHE A 308 15.89 2.00 -6.11
N MET A 309 16.36 2.83 -5.17
CA MET A 309 16.04 2.77 -3.74
C MET A 309 15.65 4.17 -3.28
N ARG A 310 14.59 4.28 -2.48
CA ARG A 310 14.12 5.56 -1.92
C ARG A 310 13.76 5.42 -0.45
N VAL A 311 14.16 6.42 0.33
CA VAL A 311 13.77 6.59 1.74
C VAL A 311 12.80 7.76 1.81
N LEU A 312 11.59 7.52 2.32
CA LEU A 312 10.56 8.53 2.54
C LEU A 312 10.53 8.89 4.02
N LEU A 313 10.84 10.14 4.36
CA LEU A 313 10.62 10.64 5.71
C LEU A 313 9.11 10.69 5.98
N SER A 314 8.63 9.77 6.82
CA SER A 314 7.22 9.63 7.18
C SER A 314 6.96 10.10 8.60
N ARG A 315 5.71 10.53 8.90
CA ARG A 315 5.29 10.97 10.25
C ARG A 315 6.20 12.03 10.87
N VAL A 316 6.67 12.98 10.06
CA VAL A 316 7.60 14.03 10.50
C VAL A 316 6.90 15.01 11.46
N GLU A 317 7.46 15.17 12.65
CA GLU A 317 7.02 16.14 13.66
C GLU A 317 7.98 17.34 13.70
N THR A 318 7.67 18.38 12.93
CA THR A 318 8.56 19.54 12.76
C THR A 318 8.81 20.37 14.02
N LYS A 319 7.97 20.21 15.05
CA LYS A 319 8.09 20.93 16.32
C LYS A 319 9.01 20.25 17.34
N LEU A 320 9.41 19.00 17.12
CA LEU A 320 10.25 18.23 18.04
C LEU A 320 11.73 18.34 17.63
N ILE A 321 12.56 18.86 18.52
CA ILE A 321 14.03 18.95 18.32
C ILE A 321 14.62 17.56 18.06
N ALA A 322 14.21 16.55 18.84
CA ALA A 322 14.66 15.17 18.67
C ALA A 322 14.39 14.64 17.24
N SER A 323 13.22 14.92 16.68
CA SER A 323 12.88 14.55 15.30
C SER A 323 13.83 15.19 14.29
N SER A 324 14.21 16.46 14.50
CA SER A 324 15.15 17.17 13.62
C SER A 324 16.56 16.58 13.67
N VAL A 325 17.02 16.16 14.84
CA VAL A 325 18.34 15.52 15.02
C VAL A 325 18.37 14.17 14.29
N VAL A 326 17.37 13.32 14.51
CA VAL A 326 17.31 11.99 13.86
C VAL A 326 17.13 12.14 12.34
N LYS A 327 16.35 13.11 11.88
CA LYS A 327 16.25 13.44 10.48
C LYS A 327 17.61 13.78 9.87
N ALA A 328 18.45 14.53 10.55
CA ALA A 328 19.81 14.83 10.09
C ALA A 328 20.67 13.55 9.99
N TRP A 329 20.52 12.60 10.92
CA TRP A 329 21.19 11.29 10.81
C TRP A 329 20.72 10.50 9.60
N ILE A 330 19.40 10.43 9.36
CA ILE A 330 18.84 9.75 8.20
C ILE A 330 19.38 10.34 6.90
N ILE A 331 19.37 11.68 6.77
CA ILE A 331 19.90 12.37 5.58
C ILE A 331 21.39 12.10 5.42
N ARG A 332 22.18 12.14 6.50
CA ARG A 332 23.61 11.84 6.46
C ARG A 332 23.89 10.40 6.02
N THR A 333 23.07 9.44 6.48
CA THR A 333 23.26 8.01 6.20
C THR A 333 22.84 7.63 4.80
N TYR A 334 21.65 8.07 4.40
CA TYR A 334 21.04 7.63 3.14
C TYR A 334 21.22 8.61 1.98
N GLY A 335 21.64 9.85 2.23
CA GLY A 335 22.06 10.83 1.24
C GLY A 335 21.05 11.03 0.11
N GLN A 336 21.49 10.78 -1.12
CA GLN A 336 20.71 10.92 -2.35
C GLN A 336 19.48 10.01 -2.44
N TYR A 337 19.39 8.98 -1.62
CA TYR A 337 18.25 8.07 -1.58
C TYR A 337 17.06 8.64 -0.80
N VAL A 338 17.28 9.67 0.03
CA VAL A 338 16.21 10.33 0.76
C VAL A 338 15.42 11.23 -0.18
N LEU A 339 14.10 11.01 -0.24
CA LEU A 339 13.21 11.88 -1.01
C LEU A 339 13.18 13.28 -0.41
N THR A 340 13.08 14.29 -1.26
CA THR A 340 13.02 15.70 -0.82
C THR A 340 11.69 16.08 -0.18
N VAL A 341 10.64 15.29 -0.44
CA VAL A 341 9.32 15.44 0.21
C VAL A 341 9.30 14.68 1.54
N GLU A 342 8.57 15.24 2.49
CA GLU A 342 8.34 14.65 3.82
C GLU A 342 6.84 14.52 4.07
N ILE A 343 6.41 13.38 4.62
CA ILE A 343 5.02 13.21 5.03
C ILE A 343 4.88 13.64 6.49
N PRO A 344 4.14 14.72 6.77
CA PRO A 344 3.97 15.20 8.13
C PRO A 344 3.12 14.23 8.97
N LYS A 345 3.39 14.14 10.26
CA LYS A 345 2.47 13.53 11.21
C LYS A 345 1.22 14.40 11.29
N SER A 346 0.07 13.85 10.96
CA SER A 346 -1.17 14.61 10.87
C SER A 346 -2.34 13.85 11.48
N GLN A 347 -3.21 14.58 12.19
CA GLN A 347 -4.49 14.05 12.65
C GLN A 347 -5.41 13.67 11.46
N ALA A 348 -5.30 14.34 10.32
CA ALA A 348 -6.05 13.99 9.12
C ALA A 348 -5.75 12.55 8.65
N ALA A 349 -4.48 12.12 8.70
CA ALA A 349 -4.12 10.73 8.43
C ALA A 349 -4.69 9.75 9.47
N SER A 350 -4.78 10.19 10.74
CA SER A 350 -5.37 9.38 11.82
C SER A 350 -6.88 9.26 11.70
N VAL A 351 -7.58 10.32 11.28
CA VAL A 351 -9.04 10.30 11.02
C VAL A 351 -9.34 9.36 9.86
N GLY A 352 -8.57 9.42 8.77
CA GLY A 352 -8.68 8.46 7.67
C GLY A 352 -8.50 7.01 8.15
N ALA A 353 -7.50 6.76 9.00
CA ALA A 353 -7.26 5.41 9.55
C ALA A 353 -8.42 4.89 10.43
N VAL A 354 -9.07 5.76 11.21
CA VAL A 354 -10.26 5.38 12.00
C VAL A 354 -11.44 4.98 11.09
N GLN A 355 -11.51 5.53 9.88
CA GLN A 355 -12.53 5.22 8.87
C GLN A 355 -12.04 4.19 7.82
N PHE A 356 -11.01 3.41 8.12
CA PHE A 356 -10.35 2.51 7.13
C PHE A 356 -10.00 3.22 5.83
N GLY A 357 -9.57 4.49 5.91
CA GLY A 357 -9.33 5.35 4.75
C GLY A 357 -7.89 5.87 4.68
N THR A 358 -7.57 6.43 3.53
CA THR A 358 -6.33 7.11 3.23
C THR A 358 -6.58 8.61 3.08
N VAL A 359 -5.52 9.38 2.79
CA VAL A 359 -5.65 10.80 2.44
C VAL A 359 -6.50 10.99 1.17
N TYR A 360 -6.46 10.05 0.24
CA TYR A 360 -7.20 10.14 -1.01
C TYR A 360 -8.69 9.83 -0.86
N ASP A 361 -9.09 9.10 0.18
CA ASP A 361 -10.50 8.78 0.46
C ASP A 361 -11.29 9.92 1.09
N ILE A 362 -10.61 10.91 1.67
CA ILE A 362 -11.27 12.01 2.38
C ILE A 362 -11.94 12.94 1.37
N ALA A 363 -13.26 12.79 1.22
CA ALA A 363 -14.07 13.69 0.39
C ALA A 363 -14.28 15.06 1.05
N LYS A 364 -14.47 15.07 2.38
CA LYS A 364 -14.64 16.27 3.19
C LYS A 364 -13.93 16.06 4.54
N TYR A 365 -13.02 16.95 4.87
CA TYR A 365 -12.31 16.95 6.13
C TYR A 365 -12.99 17.87 7.14
N ASP A 366 -13.33 17.33 8.32
CA ASP A 366 -14.03 18.07 9.36
C ASP A 366 -13.11 19.01 10.20
N GLY A 367 -11.79 18.96 9.96
CA GLY A 367 -10.81 19.82 10.58
C GLY A 367 -10.41 21.01 9.69
N ALA A 368 -9.28 21.63 10.00
CA ALA A 368 -8.75 22.75 9.21
C ALA A 368 -8.38 22.28 7.79
N ALA A 369 -9.02 22.84 6.78
CA ALA A 369 -8.80 22.51 5.37
C ALA A 369 -7.31 22.63 4.97
N ALA A 370 -6.57 23.60 5.51
CA ALA A 370 -5.15 23.79 5.26
C ALA A 370 -4.30 22.61 5.76
N THR A 371 -4.68 21.97 6.87
CA THR A 371 -3.98 20.80 7.40
C THR A 371 -4.15 19.60 6.48
N TYR A 372 -5.38 19.38 5.99
CA TYR A 372 -5.64 18.33 5.01
C TYR A 372 -4.90 18.59 3.70
N GLN A 373 -4.98 19.82 3.17
CA GLN A 373 -4.30 20.18 1.93
C GLN A 373 -2.80 19.95 2.01
N LYS A 374 -2.17 20.32 3.11
CA LYS A 374 -0.73 20.11 3.32
C LYS A 374 -0.32 18.66 3.23
N ILE A 375 -1.07 17.75 3.85
CA ILE A 375 -0.74 16.30 3.77
C ILE A 375 -1.06 15.73 2.40
N ARG A 376 -2.14 16.18 1.77
CA ARG A 376 -2.50 15.79 0.42
C ARG A 376 -1.42 16.19 -0.59
N ASP A 377 -0.97 17.45 -0.55
CA ASP A 377 0.10 17.96 -1.42
C ASP A 377 1.41 17.18 -1.22
N ALA A 378 1.75 16.83 0.03
CA ALA A 378 2.92 16.04 0.31
C ALA A 378 2.84 14.64 -0.33
N TYR A 379 1.68 13.98 -0.27
CA TYR A 379 1.48 12.69 -0.94
C TYR A 379 1.47 12.83 -2.46
N ASP A 380 0.87 13.88 -3.02
CA ASP A 380 0.86 14.12 -4.47
C ASP A 380 2.29 14.30 -5.02
N ILE A 381 3.14 15.07 -4.31
CA ILE A 381 4.56 15.23 -4.66
C ILE A 381 5.31 13.90 -4.52
N PHE A 382 5.09 13.16 -3.44
CA PHE A 382 5.69 11.84 -3.22
C PHE A 382 5.37 10.87 -4.35
N VAL A 383 4.10 10.76 -4.72
CA VAL A 383 3.62 9.91 -5.83
C VAL A 383 4.28 10.31 -7.15
N GLU A 384 4.37 11.62 -7.42
CA GLU A 384 5.04 12.12 -8.62
C GLU A 384 6.52 11.73 -8.66
N MET A 385 7.25 11.88 -7.55
CA MET A 385 8.67 11.50 -7.47
C MET A 385 8.90 10.01 -7.70
N ILE A 386 8.00 9.14 -7.20
CA ILE A 386 8.09 7.69 -7.44
C ILE A 386 7.74 7.37 -8.90
N ASP A 387 6.67 7.94 -9.45
CA ASP A 387 6.30 7.75 -10.86
C ASP A 387 7.44 8.17 -11.81
N GLN A 388 8.07 9.31 -11.54
CA GLN A 388 9.26 9.77 -12.29
C GLN A 388 10.44 8.81 -12.14
N SER A 389 10.67 8.25 -10.94
CA SER A 389 11.71 7.24 -10.73
C SER A 389 11.46 5.99 -11.57
N VAL A 390 10.21 5.48 -11.59
CA VAL A 390 9.81 4.34 -12.42
C VAL A 390 10.07 4.63 -13.91
N VAL A 391 9.58 5.75 -14.40
CA VAL A 391 9.76 6.15 -15.82
C VAL A 391 11.24 6.28 -16.18
N ALA A 392 12.05 6.86 -15.28
CA ALA A 392 13.44 7.15 -15.55
C ALA A 392 14.38 5.94 -15.45
N THR A 393 14.03 4.93 -14.66
CA THR A 393 14.97 3.84 -14.36
C THR A 393 14.46 2.46 -14.78
N VAL A 394 13.15 2.20 -14.66
CA VAL A 394 12.59 0.89 -15.01
C VAL A 394 12.18 0.87 -16.48
N TRP A 395 11.54 1.93 -16.98
CA TRP A 395 11.01 1.95 -18.33
C TRP A 395 11.95 2.55 -19.39
N LYS A 396 13.01 3.25 -19.00
CA LYS A 396 14.02 3.77 -19.94
C LYS A 396 15.06 2.75 -20.39
N GLY A 397 15.19 1.66 -19.67
CA GLY A 397 16.20 0.63 -19.94
C GLY A 397 15.72 -0.50 -20.87
N ASN A 398 14.47 -0.44 -21.34
CA ASN A 398 13.86 -1.44 -22.22
C ASN A 398 13.65 -0.92 -23.62
#